data_61fef4e6fe97b494f15023e8d8001504
#
_entry.id   61fef4e6fe97b494f15023e8d8001504
#
_cell.length_a   1.000
_cell.length_b   1.000
_cell.length_c   1.000
_cell.angle_alpha   90.00
_cell.angle_beta   90.00
_cell.angle_gamma   90.00
#
_symmetry.space_group_name_H-M   'P 1'
#
loop_
_entity.id
_entity.type
_entity.pdbx_description
1 polymer ?
#
loop_
_entity_poly.entity_id
_entity_poly.type
_entity_poly.pdbx_seq_one_letter_code
_entity_poly.pdbx_strand_id
1 'polypeptide(L)'
;MRLKDCHSFSDFRELARRRLPSPIFNYIDGAADDESTYDRNTKSFEDCDLVPNVLRGVENIDMSVEILGQKLEMPIYCSPTALQRVFHHEGENAVAAAADKYGTLFGVSSLGTVSLSEVRQQYSGPQCYQFYFHKDRELNQVMLENAKNANVDVMMLTVDTITGGNRERDLKTGFSIPFKLSLSGITQFAIKPMWALNYLTHKKFSLPQLDDHVDMSDGPISIGRYFTEMLDPCLNWDDVAKMVEYWDGQFCLKGVMSVEDAKKAVDIGCTGIVISNHGGRQLDGSRSPFDQLSEIVDAVGDDIDVIMDSGIQRGTHVLKALSMGAKAVGGGRFYLFALAAAGQHGVERALELMKSEIERDMRLMGVLSLIHI
;
A
#
# COMPACT_ATOMS: atom_id res chain seq x y z
N MET A 1 19.46 14.61 10.58
CA MET A 1 18.10 14.94 10.17
C MET A 1 17.13 14.43 11.23
N ARG A 2 16.22 15.24 11.68
CA ARG A 2 15.14 14.90 12.65
C ARG A 2 13.82 14.89 11.91
N LEU A 3 12.78 14.29 12.47
CA LEU A 3 11.44 14.23 11.86
C LEU A 3 10.93 15.63 11.43
N LYS A 4 11.13 16.65 12.26
CA LYS A 4 10.71 18.03 11.95
C LYS A 4 11.42 18.65 10.74
N ASP A 5 12.56 18.09 10.33
CA ASP A 5 13.35 18.54 9.21
C ASP A 5 12.93 17.78 7.90
N CYS A 6 11.91 16.91 7.97
CA CYS A 6 11.34 16.21 6.82
C CYS A 6 10.25 17.08 6.17
N HIS A 7 10.45 17.45 4.92
CA HIS A 7 9.57 18.28 4.10
C HIS A 7 9.14 17.61 2.79
N SER A 8 9.64 16.40 2.54
CA SER A 8 9.39 15.66 1.31
C SER A 8 9.48 14.15 1.51
N PHE A 9 8.97 13.38 0.55
CA PHE A 9 9.16 11.93 0.47
C PHE A 9 10.64 11.54 0.60
N SER A 10 11.53 12.25 -0.10
CA SER A 10 12.97 11.97 -0.09
C SER A 10 13.60 12.15 1.30
N ASP A 11 13.11 13.08 2.11
CA ASP A 11 13.59 13.29 3.47
C ASP A 11 13.21 12.13 4.39
N PHE A 12 11.96 11.63 4.30
CA PHE A 12 11.56 10.44 5.04
C PHE A 12 12.36 9.20 4.61
N ARG A 13 12.57 9.03 3.30
CA ARG A 13 13.39 7.94 2.76
C ARG A 13 14.82 8.00 3.32
N GLU A 14 15.46 9.18 3.32
CA GLU A 14 16.80 9.35 3.87
C GLU A 14 16.84 9.12 5.39
N LEU A 15 15.83 9.60 6.14
CA LEU A 15 15.76 9.37 7.58
C LEU A 15 15.56 7.90 7.91
N ALA A 16 14.71 7.19 7.15
CA ALA A 16 14.53 5.73 7.24
C ALA A 16 15.84 4.98 6.97
N ARG A 17 16.59 5.38 5.92
CA ARG A 17 17.89 4.81 5.57
C ARG A 17 18.90 4.93 6.71
N ARG A 18 18.88 6.04 7.44
CA ARG A 18 19.73 6.26 8.62
C ARG A 18 19.34 5.38 9.80
N ARG A 19 18.06 5.03 9.94
CA ARG A 19 17.53 4.28 11.08
C ARG A 19 17.51 2.77 10.87
N LEU A 20 17.20 2.31 9.67
CA LEU A 20 17.07 0.89 9.38
C LEU A 20 18.41 0.23 9.04
N PRO A 21 18.60 -1.06 9.40
CA PRO A 21 19.61 -1.91 8.79
C PRO A 21 19.44 -1.99 7.27
N SER A 22 20.56 -2.12 6.54
CA SER A 22 20.57 -2.11 5.08
C SER A 22 19.62 -3.13 4.44
N PRO A 23 19.54 -4.40 4.88
CA PRO A 23 18.59 -5.36 4.30
C PRO A 23 17.14 -4.92 4.44
N ILE A 24 16.78 -4.36 5.59
CA ILE A 24 15.39 -3.91 5.86
C ILE A 24 15.06 -2.66 5.05
N PHE A 25 16.00 -1.73 4.97
CA PHE A 25 15.81 -0.54 4.12
C PHE A 25 15.65 -0.93 2.66
N ASN A 26 16.51 -1.81 2.12
CA ASN A 26 16.45 -2.26 0.74
C ASN A 26 15.17 -3.04 0.43
N TYR A 27 14.61 -3.76 1.40
CA TYR A 27 13.31 -4.41 1.23
C TYR A 27 12.17 -3.41 0.96
N ILE A 28 12.15 -2.26 1.63
CA ILE A 28 11.17 -1.20 1.35
C ILE A 28 11.49 -0.50 0.02
N ASP A 29 12.76 -0.14 -0.16
CA ASP A 29 13.25 0.74 -1.21
C ASP A 29 13.38 0.05 -2.57
N GLY A 30 13.70 -1.24 -2.57
CA GLY A 30 13.95 -2.02 -3.77
C GLY A 30 12.70 -2.36 -4.59
N ALA A 31 12.94 -2.70 -5.86
CA ALA A 31 11.94 -3.18 -6.80
C ALA A 31 12.44 -4.44 -7.53
N ALA A 32 11.77 -4.84 -8.61
CA ALA A 32 12.14 -6.05 -9.36
C ALA A 32 13.20 -5.76 -10.43
N ASP A 33 14.05 -6.72 -10.68
CA ASP A 33 15.06 -6.76 -11.73
C ASP A 33 15.89 -5.48 -11.83
N ASP A 34 15.83 -4.76 -12.96
CA ASP A 34 16.55 -3.50 -13.21
C ASP A 34 15.87 -2.27 -12.60
N GLU A 35 14.69 -2.44 -11.94
CA GLU A 35 13.90 -1.38 -11.31
C GLU A 35 13.40 -0.30 -12.29
N SER A 36 13.34 -0.60 -13.57
CA SER A 36 12.91 0.34 -14.62
C SER A 36 11.45 0.74 -14.49
N THR A 37 10.60 -0.20 -14.05
CA THR A 37 9.18 0.09 -13.74
C THR A 37 9.03 0.99 -12.51
N TYR A 38 9.85 0.77 -11.49
CA TYR A 38 9.85 1.64 -10.30
C TYR A 38 10.17 3.08 -10.65
N ASP A 39 11.19 3.31 -11.46
CA ASP A 39 11.57 4.65 -11.92
C ASP A 39 10.47 5.27 -12.79
N ARG A 40 9.91 4.50 -13.73
CA ARG A 40 8.83 4.93 -14.62
C ARG A 40 7.59 5.35 -13.83
N ASN A 41 7.22 4.64 -12.77
CA ASN A 41 6.04 4.94 -11.96
C ASN A 41 5.99 6.38 -11.45
N THR A 42 7.13 6.99 -11.14
CA THR A 42 7.19 8.39 -10.70
C THR A 42 7.42 9.34 -11.88
N LYS A 43 8.24 8.93 -12.86
CA LYS A 43 8.55 9.77 -14.03
C LYS A 43 7.33 10.01 -14.93
N SER A 44 6.41 9.06 -15.04
CA SER A 44 5.20 9.21 -15.86
C SER A 44 4.35 10.43 -15.49
N PHE A 45 4.41 10.89 -14.25
CA PHE A 45 3.74 12.13 -13.86
C PHE A 45 4.37 13.39 -14.47
N GLU A 46 5.60 13.34 -14.96
CA GLU A 46 6.28 14.50 -15.58
C GLU A 46 5.66 14.86 -16.93
N ASP A 47 5.03 13.90 -17.62
CA ASP A 47 4.40 14.08 -18.92
C ASP A 47 2.97 14.69 -18.84
N CYS A 48 2.47 14.96 -17.65
CA CYS A 48 1.18 15.57 -17.40
C CYS A 48 1.36 16.93 -16.71
N ASP A 49 0.84 18.01 -17.31
CA ASP A 49 0.89 19.36 -16.77
C ASP A 49 -0.40 19.75 -16.07
N LEU A 50 -0.30 20.51 -14.99
CA LEU A 50 -1.43 21.15 -14.32
C LEU A 50 -1.55 22.60 -14.82
N VAL A 51 -2.71 22.96 -15.36
CA VAL A 51 -2.96 24.32 -15.87
C VAL A 51 -3.74 25.13 -14.84
N PRO A 52 -3.13 26.14 -14.19
CA PRO A 52 -3.79 26.90 -13.16
C PRO A 52 -4.79 27.90 -13.71
N ASN A 53 -5.94 28.04 -13.01
CA ASN A 53 -6.90 29.10 -13.21
C ASN A 53 -6.75 30.14 -12.09
N VAL A 54 -6.66 31.42 -12.46
CA VAL A 54 -6.47 32.51 -11.51
C VAL A 54 -7.77 33.24 -11.19
N LEU A 55 -7.79 34.01 -10.10
CA LEU A 55 -8.90 34.90 -9.69
C LEU A 55 -10.22 34.12 -9.39
N ARG A 56 -10.12 32.88 -8.92
CA ARG A 56 -11.28 32.00 -8.61
C ARG A 56 -11.85 32.18 -7.19
N GLY A 57 -11.21 32.98 -6.32
CA GLY A 57 -11.67 33.19 -4.95
C GLY A 57 -11.69 31.91 -4.11
N VAL A 58 -10.62 31.12 -4.18
CA VAL A 58 -10.51 29.82 -3.48
C VAL A 58 -10.19 30.05 -2.00
N GLU A 59 -11.20 30.07 -1.15
CA GLU A 59 -11.04 30.26 0.29
C GLU A 59 -11.09 28.91 1.03
N ASN A 60 -12.14 28.14 0.83
CA ASN A 60 -12.36 26.87 1.50
C ASN A 60 -12.15 25.71 0.52
N ILE A 61 -11.19 24.85 0.81
CA ILE A 61 -10.88 23.67 0.00
C ILE A 61 -11.56 22.46 0.58
N ASP A 62 -12.31 21.74 -0.25
CA ASP A 62 -12.85 20.41 0.07
C ASP A 62 -12.05 19.34 -0.69
N MET A 63 -11.32 18.51 0.08
CA MET A 63 -10.54 17.40 -0.43
C MET A 63 -11.21 16.05 -0.17
N SER A 64 -12.42 16.05 0.34
CA SER A 64 -13.14 14.81 0.65
C SER A 64 -13.50 14.04 -0.63
N VAL A 65 -13.43 12.73 -0.53
CA VAL A 65 -13.85 11.78 -1.58
C VAL A 65 -14.60 10.61 -0.98
N GLU A 66 -15.41 9.95 -1.79
CA GLU A 66 -16.01 8.68 -1.43
C GLU A 66 -15.45 7.59 -2.35
N ILE A 67 -14.88 6.54 -1.76
CA ILE A 67 -14.37 5.36 -2.46
C ILE A 67 -14.80 4.09 -1.72
N LEU A 68 -15.20 3.07 -2.46
CA LEU A 68 -15.56 1.76 -1.91
C LEU A 68 -16.56 1.91 -0.73
N GLY A 69 -17.54 2.82 -0.89
CA GLY A 69 -18.54 3.14 0.12
C GLY A 69 -17.99 3.84 1.38
N GLN A 70 -16.74 4.31 1.36
CA GLN A 70 -16.11 4.98 2.50
C GLN A 70 -15.83 6.44 2.20
N LYS A 71 -16.26 7.33 3.09
CA LYS A 71 -15.91 8.75 3.02
C LYS A 71 -14.53 9.01 3.60
N LEU A 72 -13.67 9.64 2.82
CA LEU A 72 -12.32 10.04 3.22
C LEU A 72 -12.19 11.57 3.22
N GLU A 73 -11.40 12.09 4.17
CA GLU A 73 -11.12 13.54 4.28
C GLU A 73 -10.06 14.03 3.28
N MET A 74 -9.42 13.12 2.56
CA MET A 74 -8.43 13.42 1.51
C MET A 74 -8.32 12.26 0.51
N PRO A 75 -7.97 12.53 -0.77
CA PRO A 75 -8.01 11.54 -1.85
C PRO A 75 -6.78 10.63 -1.90
N ILE A 76 -6.18 10.34 -0.75
CA ILE A 76 -5.06 9.39 -0.62
C ILE A 76 -5.28 8.48 0.57
N TYR A 77 -5.00 7.19 0.41
CA TYR A 77 -5.08 6.21 1.49
C TYR A 77 -3.75 5.48 1.71
N CYS A 78 -3.61 4.88 2.90
CA CYS A 78 -2.46 4.05 3.25
C CYS A 78 -2.66 2.66 2.64
N SER A 79 -2.00 2.40 1.49
CA SER A 79 -2.05 1.11 0.79
C SER A 79 -1.59 -0.05 1.67
N PRO A 80 -2.13 -1.27 1.51
CA PRO A 80 -1.70 -2.43 2.28
C PRO A 80 -0.22 -2.74 2.04
N THR A 81 0.52 -2.90 3.12
CA THR A 81 1.93 -3.31 3.09
C THR A 81 2.23 -4.31 4.18
N ALA A 82 3.11 -5.26 3.87
CA ALA A 82 3.48 -6.33 4.77
C ALA A 82 4.52 -5.90 5.81
N LEU A 83 4.64 -6.64 6.91
CA LEU A 83 5.80 -6.68 7.82
C LEU A 83 6.11 -5.37 8.55
N GLN A 84 5.14 -4.56 8.87
CA GLN A 84 5.37 -3.20 9.36
C GLN A 84 6.16 -3.14 10.70
N ARG A 85 5.99 -4.13 11.61
CA ARG A 85 6.80 -4.22 12.84
C ARG A 85 8.29 -4.48 12.61
N VAL A 86 8.67 -4.96 11.43
CA VAL A 86 10.09 -5.07 11.05
C VAL A 86 10.71 -3.69 10.87
N PHE A 87 9.93 -2.71 10.46
CA PHE A 87 10.40 -1.33 10.23
C PHE A 87 10.34 -0.49 11.50
N HIS A 88 9.26 -0.64 12.27
CA HIS A 88 9.07 0.01 13.56
C HIS A 88 8.19 -0.85 14.46
N HIS A 89 8.49 -0.91 15.77
CA HIS A 89 7.80 -1.80 16.70
C HIS A 89 6.29 -1.54 16.84
N GLU A 90 5.82 -0.32 16.56
CA GLU A 90 4.39 0.01 16.56
C GLU A 90 3.64 -0.63 15.37
N GLY A 91 4.34 -0.83 14.22
CA GLY A 91 3.78 -1.51 13.05
C GLY A 91 2.47 -0.93 12.54
N GLU A 92 1.54 -1.81 12.20
CA GLU A 92 0.22 -1.48 11.65
C GLU A 92 -0.61 -0.58 12.58
N ASN A 93 -0.43 -0.68 13.90
CA ASN A 93 -1.11 0.18 14.87
C ASN A 93 -0.75 1.66 14.69
N ALA A 94 0.52 1.97 14.39
CA ALA A 94 0.96 3.33 14.11
C ALA A 94 0.29 3.91 12.86
N VAL A 95 0.16 3.09 11.82
CA VAL A 95 -0.45 3.51 10.55
C VAL A 95 -1.96 3.66 10.71
N ALA A 96 -2.61 2.71 11.39
CA ALA A 96 -4.04 2.78 11.67
C ALA A 96 -4.41 4.03 12.50
N ALA A 97 -3.65 4.32 13.57
CA ALA A 97 -3.84 5.52 14.37
C ALA A 97 -3.70 6.82 13.55
N ALA A 98 -2.69 6.88 12.69
CA ALA A 98 -2.49 8.04 11.83
C ALA A 98 -3.59 8.16 10.76
N ALA A 99 -4.00 7.06 10.14
CA ALA A 99 -5.08 7.04 9.15
C ALA A 99 -6.42 7.48 9.78
N ASP A 100 -6.77 6.94 10.95
CA ASP A 100 -7.96 7.32 11.72
C ASP A 100 -7.96 8.83 12.03
N LYS A 101 -6.84 9.35 12.54
CA LYS A 101 -6.67 10.78 12.85
C LYS A 101 -6.85 11.70 11.64
N TYR A 102 -6.43 11.28 10.47
CA TYR A 102 -6.51 12.07 9.23
C TYR A 102 -7.74 11.73 8.38
N GLY A 103 -8.62 10.87 8.86
CA GLY A 103 -9.86 10.50 8.19
C GLY A 103 -9.63 9.82 6.83
N THR A 104 -8.66 8.90 6.76
CA THR A 104 -8.37 8.17 5.53
C THR A 104 -8.40 6.65 5.72
N LEU A 105 -8.51 5.90 4.61
CA LEU A 105 -8.56 4.43 4.62
C LEU A 105 -7.18 3.83 4.92
N PHE A 106 -7.14 2.80 5.75
CA PHE A 106 -5.96 1.98 5.97
C PHE A 106 -6.15 0.56 5.43
N GLY A 107 -5.24 0.13 4.57
CA GLY A 107 -5.16 -1.25 4.08
C GLY A 107 -4.33 -2.13 5.01
N VAL A 108 -4.98 -3.06 5.70
CA VAL A 108 -4.32 -4.10 6.51
C VAL A 108 -3.96 -5.28 5.60
N SER A 109 -2.69 -5.65 5.55
CA SER A 109 -2.23 -6.78 4.74
C SER A 109 -2.41 -8.12 5.46
N SER A 110 -2.70 -9.19 4.73
CA SER A 110 -2.66 -10.57 5.25
C SER A 110 -1.27 -10.99 5.74
N LEU A 111 -0.22 -10.29 5.29
CA LEU A 111 1.14 -10.40 5.81
C LEU A 111 1.46 -9.31 6.84
N GLY A 112 0.44 -8.75 7.48
CA GLY A 112 0.58 -7.80 8.56
C GLY A 112 1.11 -8.46 9.83
N THR A 113 1.80 -7.69 10.63
CA THR A 113 2.42 -8.11 11.91
C THR A 113 1.54 -7.82 13.12
N VAL A 114 0.40 -7.20 12.91
CA VAL A 114 -0.70 -7.01 13.87
C VAL A 114 -1.93 -7.69 13.29
N SER A 115 -2.72 -8.36 14.15
CA SER A 115 -3.94 -9.02 13.67
C SER A 115 -4.98 -7.99 13.22
N LEU A 116 -5.76 -8.37 12.21
CA LEU A 116 -6.85 -7.54 11.71
C LEU A 116 -7.84 -7.15 12.82
N SER A 117 -8.18 -8.09 13.69
CA SER A 117 -9.06 -7.86 14.83
C SER A 117 -8.46 -6.89 15.86
N GLU A 118 -7.14 -6.97 16.13
CA GLU A 118 -6.44 -6.03 17.03
C GLU A 118 -6.51 -4.61 16.47
N VAL A 119 -6.26 -4.43 15.17
CA VAL A 119 -6.34 -3.11 14.50
C VAL A 119 -7.78 -2.59 14.56
N ARG A 120 -8.78 -3.42 14.21
CA ARG A 120 -10.18 -2.99 14.14
C ARG A 120 -10.77 -2.64 15.51
N GLN A 121 -10.36 -3.35 16.57
CA GLN A 121 -10.79 -3.04 17.94
C GLN A 121 -10.26 -1.71 18.47
N GLN A 122 -9.08 -1.27 18.00
CA GLN A 122 -8.43 -0.06 18.49
C GLN A 122 -8.79 1.19 17.70
N TYR A 123 -9.13 1.04 16.41
CA TYR A 123 -9.33 2.17 15.50
C TYR A 123 -10.63 2.01 14.72
N SER A 124 -11.44 3.07 14.71
CA SER A 124 -12.77 3.09 14.10
C SER A 124 -12.81 3.59 12.66
N GLY A 125 -11.70 4.19 12.17
CA GLY A 125 -11.60 4.70 10.81
C GLY A 125 -11.77 3.63 9.74
N PRO A 126 -11.97 4.01 8.47
CA PRO A 126 -12.16 3.07 7.37
C PRO A 126 -10.97 2.11 7.21
N GLN A 127 -11.27 0.82 7.08
CA GLN A 127 -10.25 -0.22 6.93
C GLN A 127 -10.58 -1.16 5.78
N CYS A 128 -9.59 -1.48 4.96
CA CYS A 128 -9.69 -2.61 4.05
C CYS A 128 -8.75 -3.73 4.48
N TYR A 129 -9.16 -4.98 4.23
CA TYR A 129 -8.32 -6.14 4.40
C TYR A 129 -7.82 -6.63 3.07
N GLN A 130 -6.50 -6.63 2.88
CA GLN A 130 -5.86 -7.13 1.67
C GLN A 130 -5.35 -8.55 1.90
N PHE A 131 -5.68 -9.45 0.99
CA PHE A 131 -5.18 -10.81 1.01
C PHE A 131 -4.68 -11.27 -0.37
N TYR A 132 -3.92 -12.37 -0.36
CA TYR A 132 -3.50 -13.12 -1.53
C TYR A 132 -4.26 -14.44 -1.58
N PHE A 133 -4.49 -14.96 -2.76
CA PHE A 133 -5.18 -16.22 -2.93
C PHE A 133 -4.22 -17.41 -2.81
N HIS A 134 -4.51 -18.32 -1.87
CA HIS A 134 -3.66 -19.45 -1.55
C HIS A 134 -4.13 -20.73 -2.23
N LYS A 135 -3.18 -21.68 -2.44
CA LYS A 135 -3.50 -23.05 -2.89
C LYS A 135 -4.41 -23.76 -1.89
N ASP A 136 -4.21 -23.50 -0.61
CA ASP A 136 -5.08 -23.95 0.46
C ASP A 136 -6.41 -23.16 0.44
N ARG A 137 -7.48 -23.83 0.04
CA ARG A 137 -8.81 -23.24 -0.09
C ARG A 137 -9.46 -22.96 1.27
N GLU A 138 -9.14 -23.77 2.29
CA GLU A 138 -9.64 -23.56 3.64
C GLU A 138 -9.05 -22.28 4.23
N LEU A 139 -7.76 -22.05 4.01
CA LEU A 139 -7.10 -20.80 4.43
C LEU A 139 -7.76 -19.57 3.79
N ASN A 140 -8.09 -19.62 2.50
CA ASN A 140 -8.80 -18.51 1.82
C ASN A 140 -10.14 -18.24 2.50
N GLN A 141 -10.92 -19.28 2.81
CA GLN A 141 -12.20 -19.13 3.48
C GLN A 141 -12.05 -18.56 4.90
N VAL A 142 -11.10 -19.08 5.68
CA VAL A 142 -10.81 -18.56 7.02
C VAL A 142 -10.42 -17.08 6.99
N MET A 143 -9.63 -16.65 6.00
CA MET A 143 -9.28 -15.24 5.85
C MET A 143 -10.51 -14.36 5.57
N LEU A 144 -11.42 -14.81 4.70
CA LEU A 144 -12.68 -14.12 4.42
C LEU A 144 -13.58 -14.06 5.66
N GLU A 145 -13.70 -15.16 6.41
CA GLU A 145 -14.48 -15.23 7.65
C GLU A 145 -13.90 -14.32 8.74
N ASN A 146 -12.57 -14.33 8.91
CA ASN A 146 -11.90 -13.44 9.87
C ASN A 146 -12.12 -11.96 9.53
N ALA A 147 -12.13 -11.62 8.24
CA ALA A 147 -12.44 -10.26 7.79
C ALA A 147 -13.90 -9.87 8.09
N LYS A 148 -14.86 -10.78 7.83
CA LYS A 148 -16.27 -10.58 8.19
C LYS A 148 -16.44 -10.41 9.71
N ASN A 149 -15.83 -11.29 10.50
CA ASN A 149 -15.89 -11.23 11.97
C ASN A 149 -15.26 -9.95 12.55
N ALA A 150 -14.24 -9.43 11.89
CA ALA A 150 -13.62 -8.16 12.25
C ALA A 150 -14.43 -6.95 11.76
N ASN A 151 -15.49 -7.13 10.99
CA ASN A 151 -16.32 -6.06 10.39
C ASN A 151 -15.45 -5.04 9.63
N VAL A 152 -14.55 -5.52 8.75
CA VAL A 152 -13.81 -4.62 7.85
C VAL A 152 -14.75 -4.07 6.78
N ASP A 153 -14.46 -2.85 6.35
CA ASP A 153 -15.34 -2.12 5.45
C ASP A 153 -15.19 -2.59 4.00
N VAL A 154 -13.98 -3.02 3.61
CA VAL A 154 -13.63 -3.39 2.23
C VAL A 154 -12.75 -4.64 2.21
N MET A 155 -13.07 -5.58 1.32
CA MET A 155 -12.18 -6.68 0.96
C MET A 155 -11.35 -6.30 -0.26
N MET A 156 -10.04 -6.56 -0.23
CA MET A 156 -9.12 -6.28 -1.34
C MET A 156 -8.31 -7.52 -1.70
N LEU A 157 -8.57 -8.11 -2.86
CA LEU A 157 -7.78 -9.23 -3.38
C LEU A 157 -6.66 -8.71 -4.28
N THR A 158 -5.42 -9.10 -3.97
CA THR A 158 -4.26 -8.78 -4.82
C THR A 158 -4.05 -9.87 -5.86
N VAL A 159 -4.09 -9.50 -7.14
CA VAL A 159 -4.06 -10.44 -8.29
C VAL A 159 -2.78 -10.36 -9.14
N ASP A 160 -1.91 -9.40 -8.90
CA ASP A 160 -0.63 -9.22 -9.61
C ASP A 160 0.52 -10.04 -9.02
N THR A 161 0.25 -10.91 -8.03
CA THR A 161 1.26 -11.63 -7.26
C THR A 161 0.96 -13.13 -7.24
N ILE A 162 0.90 -13.75 -8.42
CA ILE A 162 0.80 -15.22 -8.56
C ILE A 162 2.13 -15.92 -8.31
N THR A 163 3.22 -15.17 -8.35
CA THR A 163 4.59 -15.55 -7.97
C THR A 163 5.34 -14.31 -7.48
N GLY A 164 6.45 -14.49 -6.79
CA GLY A 164 7.27 -13.37 -6.33
C GLY A 164 8.10 -12.76 -7.46
N GLY A 165 8.11 -11.43 -7.57
CA GLY A 165 9.03 -10.72 -8.45
C GLY A 165 10.50 -10.91 -8.01
N ASN A 166 11.42 -10.84 -8.94
CA ASN A 166 12.86 -11.01 -8.69
C ASN A 166 13.45 -9.75 -8.03
N ARG A 167 13.50 -9.72 -6.71
CA ARG A 167 14.01 -8.57 -5.94
C ARG A 167 15.50 -8.74 -5.64
N GLU A 168 16.32 -8.40 -6.59
CA GLU A 168 17.78 -8.59 -6.48
C GLU A 168 18.41 -7.90 -5.28
N ARG A 169 17.91 -6.75 -4.86
CA ARG A 169 18.43 -6.07 -3.66
C ARG A 169 18.20 -6.89 -2.40
N ASP A 170 17.06 -7.58 -2.28
CA ASP A 170 16.77 -8.46 -1.16
C ASP A 170 17.74 -9.64 -1.14
N LEU A 171 18.01 -10.24 -2.30
CA LEU A 171 18.97 -11.33 -2.46
C LEU A 171 20.39 -10.86 -2.15
N LYS A 172 20.85 -9.74 -2.71
CA LYS A 172 22.19 -9.16 -2.51
C LYS A 172 22.45 -8.75 -1.06
N THR A 173 21.41 -8.31 -0.33
CA THR A 173 21.55 -7.88 1.07
C THR A 173 21.20 -8.97 2.08
N GLY A 174 20.73 -10.15 1.61
CA GLY A 174 20.41 -11.29 2.45
C GLY A 174 19.18 -11.07 3.32
N PHE A 175 18.20 -10.31 2.83
CA PHE A 175 16.93 -10.12 3.55
C PHE A 175 16.20 -11.46 3.66
N SER A 176 15.90 -11.87 4.88
CA SER A 176 15.11 -13.06 5.17
C SER A 176 14.35 -12.87 6.48
N ILE A 177 13.17 -13.46 6.59
CA ILE A 177 12.39 -13.47 7.83
C ILE A 177 12.09 -14.93 8.18
N PRO A 178 12.46 -15.35 9.40
CA PRO A 178 13.29 -14.66 10.40
C PRO A 178 14.70 -14.39 9.88
N PHE A 179 15.34 -13.36 10.48
CA PHE A 179 16.67 -12.94 10.02
C PHE A 179 17.69 -14.06 10.22
N LYS A 180 18.44 -14.39 9.15
CA LYS A 180 19.60 -15.26 9.28
C LYS A 180 20.75 -14.47 9.90
N LEU A 181 21.21 -14.90 11.08
CA LEU A 181 22.36 -14.31 11.76
C LEU A 181 23.66 -14.74 11.07
N SER A 182 24.00 -14.13 9.96
CA SER A 182 25.36 -14.21 9.39
C SER A 182 26.26 -13.19 10.07
N LEU A 183 27.60 -13.38 10.02
CA LEU A 183 28.56 -12.41 10.59
C LEU A 183 28.37 -11.01 9.97
N SER A 184 28.08 -10.93 8.68
CA SER A 184 27.77 -9.66 7.99
C SER A 184 26.43 -9.10 8.43
N GLY A 185 25.42 -9.94 8.71
CA GLY A 185 24.13 -9.53 9.27
C GLY A 185 24.28 -8.94 10.65
N ILE A 186 25.02 -9.60 11.55
CA ILE A 186 25.25 -9.11 12.92
C ILE A 186 25.88 -7.71 12.92
N THR A 187 26.87 -7.46 12.07
CA THR A 187 27.50 -6.13 11.98
C THR A 187 26.53 -5.06 11.48
N GLN A 188 25.68 -5.39 10.50
CA GLN A 188 24.67 -4.45 9.98
C GLN A 188 23.60 -4.09 11.03
N PHE A 189 23.23 -5.03 11.88
CA PHE A 189 22.30 -4.76 13.00
C PHE A 189 22.99 -3.98 14.14
N ALA A 190 24.26 -4.29 14.43
CA ALA A 190 25.02 -3.62 15.50
C ALA A 190 25.23 -2.11 15.24
N ILE A 191 25.34 -1.70 13.99
CA ILE A 191 25.47 -0.27 13.64
C ILE A 191 24.15 0.51 13.69
N LYS A 192 23.02 -0.17 13.97
CA LYS A 192 21.68 0.41 14.14
C LYS A 192 21.10 0.07 15.51
N PRO A 193 21.75 0.50 16.60
CA PRO A 193 21.43 0.03 17.96
C PRO A 193 20.00 0.37 18.41
N MET A 194 19.45 1.52 17.98
CA MET A 194 18.08 1.91 18.32
C MET A 194 17.03 0.99 17.65
N TRP A 195 17.25 0.61 16.40
CA TRP A 195 16.40 -0.36 15.73
C TRP A 195 16.50 -1.74 16.39
N ALA A 196 17.72 -2.20 16.65
CA ALA A 196 17.97 -3.49 17.30
C ALA A 196 17.34 -3.57 18.71
N LEU A 197 17.47 -2.50 19.51
CA LEU A 197 16.85 -2.39 20.83
C LEU A 197 15.31 -2.49 20.71
N ASN A 198 14.71 -1.71 19.84
CA ASN A 198 13.26 -1.73 19.62
C ASN A 198 12.77 -3.12 19.18
N TYR A 199 13.48 -3.77 18.26
CA TYR A 199 13.14 -5.10 17.79
C TYR A 199 13.23 -6.18 18.90
N LEU A 200 14.20 -6.06 19.79
CA LEU A 200 14.44 -7.04 20.87
C LEU A 200 13.55 -6.83 22.09
N THR A 201 13.14 -5.60 22.39
CA THR A 201 12.42 -5.24 23.62
C THR A 201 10.91 -5.19 23.49
N HIS A 202 10.38 -5.19 22.26
CA HIS A 202 8.94 -5.14 21.99
C HIS A 202 8.39 -6.50 21.57
N LYS A 203 7.08 -6.55 21.32
CA LYS A 203 6.36 -7.78 20.94
C LYS A 203 7.08 -8.47 19.78
N LYS A 204 7.29 -9.79 19.93
CA LYS A 204 7.95 -10.57 18.88
C LYS A 204 7.20 -10.48 17.56
N PHE A 205 7.96 -10.51 16.48
CA PHE A 205 7.41 -10.61 15.13
C PHE A 205 6.62 -11.91 14.96
N SER A 206 5.41 -11.81 14.48
CA SER A 206 4.56 -12.91 14.02
C SER A 206 3.75 -12.46 12.80
N LEU A 207 3.11 -13.40 12.11
CA LEU A 207 2.16 -13.16 11.04
C LEU A 207 0.78 -13.70 11.49
N PRO A 208 0.10 -12.98 12.39
CA PRO A 208 -1.05 -13.52 13.13
C PRO A 208 -2.23 -13.94 12.25
N GLN A 209 -2.29 -13.49 11.00
CA GLN A 209 -3.29 -13.94 10.04
C GLN A 209 -2.98 -15.30 9.42
N LEU A 210 -1.74 -15.80 9.60
CA LEU A 210 -1.24 -17.07 9.07
C LEU A 210 -0.80 -18.08 10.15
N ASP A 211 -0.61 -17.63 11.39
CA ASP A 211 0.05 -18.42 12.46
C ASP A 211 -0.64 -19.77 12.72
N ASP A 212 -1.97 -19.87 12.55
CA ASP A 212 -2.72 -21.11 12.78
C ASP A 212 -2.68 -22.09 11.56
N HIS A 213 -2.24 -21.61 10.38
CA HIS A 213 -2.29 -22.37 9.12
C HIS A 213 -0.92 -22.61 8.50
N VAL A 214 0.10 -21.94 8.99
CA VAL A 214 1.47 -22.06 8.49
C VAL A 214 2.38 -22.45 9.63
N ASP A 215 2.86 -23.69 9.60
CA ASP A 215 3.85 -24.15 10.58
C ASP A 215 5.18 -23.40 10.38
N MET A 216 5.39 -22.40 11.23
CA MET A 216 6.62 -21.62 11.27
C MET A 216 7.74 -22.35 12.05
N SER A 217 7.47 -23.56 12.61
CA SER A 217 8.42 -24.33 13.41
C SER A 217 9.52 -25.00 12.58
N ASP A 218 9.25 -25.32 11.31
CA ASP A 218 10.23 -25.91 10.38
C ASP A 218 11.29 -24.93 9.87
N GLY A 219 11.36 -23.76 10.47
CA GLY A 219 12.33 -22.72 10.12
C GLY A 219 11.71 -21.59 9.28
N PRO A 220 12.52 -20.56 9.02
CA PRO A 220 12.02 -19.35 8.39
C PRO A 220 11.53 -19.61 6.97
N ILE A 221 10.24 -19.50 6.74
CA ILE A 221 9.71 -19.32 5.38
C ILE A 221 10.23 -17.96 4.93
N SER A 222 11.15 -17.95 3.99
CA SER A 222 11.50 -16.69 3.36
C SER A 222 10.25 -16.15 2.65
N ILE A 223 10.05 -14.83 2.67
CA ILE A 223 8.91 -14.22 1.96
C ILE A 223 8.85 -14.67 0.50
N GLY A 224 10.03 -14.84 -0.15
CA GLY A 224 10.10 -15.40 -1.50
C GLY A 224 9.53 -16.82 -1.59
N ARG A 225 9.80 -17.67 -0.60
CA ARG A 225 9.25 -19.02 -0.54
C ARG A 225 7.73 -19.02 -0.32
N TYR A 226 7.22 -18.12 0.55
CA TYR A 226 5.77 -17.92 0.71
C TYR A 226 5.10 -17.64 -0.64
N PHE A 227 5.58 -16.67 -1.39
CA PHE A 227 4.99 -16.33 -2.69
C PHE A 227 5.09 -17.44 -3.73
N THR A 228 6.10 -18.30 -3.65
CA THR A 228 6.29 -19.38 -4.62
C THR A 228 5.51 -20.64 -4.25
N GLU A 229 5.43 -20.98 -2.96
CA GLU A 229 4.89 -22.27 -2.51
C GLU A 229 3.42 -22.19 -2.09
N MET A 230 2.98 -21.07 -1.51
CA MET A 230 1.65 -20.97 -0.92
C MET A 230 0.62 -20.32 -1.84
N LEU A 231 1.03 -19.38 -2.71
CA LEU A 231 0.08 -18.72 -3.60
C LEU A 231 -0.34 -19.64 -4.76
N ASP A 232 -1.59 -19.48 -5.19
CA ASP A 232 -2.15 -20.27 -6.28
C ASP A 232 -1.93 -19.62 -7.65
N PRO A 233 -1.05 -20.17 -8.50
CA PRO A 233 -0.86 -19.65 -9.85
C PRO A 233 -2.03 -19.96 -10.79
N CYS A 234 -2.99 -20.79 -10.36
CA CYS A 234 -4.17 -21.18 -11.13
C CYS A 234 -5.41 -20.33 -10.81
N LEU A 235 -5.27 -19.30 -9.94
CA LEU A 235 -6.36 -18.36 -9.67
C LEU A 235 -6.96 -17.84 -10.98
N ASN A 236 -8.28 -17.88 -11.10
CA ASN A 236 -9.01 -17.45 -12.29
C ASN A 236 -10.25 -16.62 -11.93
N TRP A 237 -10.93 -16.08 -12.93
CA TRP A 237 -12.08 -15.21 -12.76
C TRP A 237 -13.28 -15.88 -12.07
N ASP A 238 -13.48 -17.19 -12.28
CA ASP A 238 -14.56 -17.94 -11.61
C ASP A 238 -14.30 -18.07 -10.09
N ASP A 239 -13.06 -18.22 -9.69
CA ASP A 239 -12.68 -18.24 -8.27
C ASP A 239 -12.93 -16.85 -7.65
N VAL A 240 -12.59 -15.78 -8.35
CA VAL A 240 -12.82 -14.40 -7.87
C VAL A 240 -14.31 -14.10 -7.77
N ALA A 241 -15.12 -14.49 -8.78
CA ALA A 241 -16.57 -14.30 -8.77
C ALA A 241 -17.23 -14.95 -7.55
N LYS A 242 -16.82 -16.17 -7.18
CA LYS A 242 -17.31 -16.84 -5.95
C LYS A 242 -16.93 -16.08 -4.67
N MET A 243 -15.75 -15.47 -4.63
CA MET A 243 -15.35 -14.67 -3.47
C MET A 243 -16.13 -13.36 -3.36
N VAL A 244 -16.41 -12.70 -4.49
CA VAL A 244 -17.25 -11.50 -4.56
C VAL A 244 -18.65 -11.82 -4.04
N GLU A 245 -19.27 -12.91 -4.55
CA GLU A 245 -20.58 -13.39 -4.10
C GLU A 245 -20.59 -13.74 -2.60
N TYR A 246 -19.57 -14.45 -2.13
CA TYR A 246 -19.46 -14.81 -0.70
C TYR A 246 -19.30 -13.58 0.20
N TRP A 247 -18.51 -12.59 -0.23
CA TRP A 247 -18.25 -11.39 0.56
C TRP A 247 -19.51 -10.54 0.75
N ASP A 248 -20.28 -10.36 -0.32
CA ASP A 248 -21.55 -9.59 -0.33
C ASP A 248 -21.36 -8.18 0.26
N GLY A 249 -20.40 -7.42 -0.29
CA GLY A 249 -20.03 -6.09 0.18
C GLY A 249 -19.01 -5.42 -0.73
N GLN A 250 -18.30 -4.42 -0.23
CA GLN A 250 -17.27 -3.73 -1.01
C GLN A 250 -16.09 -4.67 -1.29
N PHE A 251 -15.91 -5.02 -2.56
CA PHE A 251 -14.85 -5.93 -3.01
C PHE A 251 -14.01 -5.27 -4.10
N CYS A 252 -12.71 -5.16 -3.87
CA CYS A 252 -11.77 -4.47 -4.73
C CYS A 252 -10.68 -5.42 -5.25
N LEU A 253 -10.38 -5.37 -6.56
CA LEU A 253 -9.22 -6.05 -7.14
C LEU A 253 -8.03 -5.12 -7.22
N LYS A 254 -6.88 -5.55 -6.67
CA LYS A 254 -5.63 -4.79 -6.71
C LYS A 254 -4.62 -5.45 -7.64
N GLY A 255 -4.05 -4.66 -8.56
CA GLY A 255 -3.07 -5.15 -9.55
C GLY A 255 -3.62 -5.25 -10.97
N VAL A 256 -4.76 -4.61 -11.22
CA VAL A 256 -5.38 -4.56 -12.55
C VAL A 256 -4.65 -3.55 -13.41
N MET A 257 -4.18 -3.96 -14.60
CA MET A 257 -3.40 -3.11 -15.52
C MET A 257 -3.94 -3.12 -16.95
N SER A 258 -4.98 -3.87 -17.26
CA SER A 258 -5.57 -3.91 -18.60
C SER A 258 -7.04 -3.51 -18.58
N VAL A 259 -7.51 -2.90 -19.68
CA VAL A 259 -8.93 -2.57 -19.89
C VAL A 259 -9.79 -3.83 -19.90
N GLU A 260 -9.28 -4.94 -20.48
CA GLU A 260 -10.00 -6.21 -20.54
C GLU A 260 -10.28 -6.75 -19.13
N ASP A 261 -9.27 -6.75 -18.26
CA ASP A 261 -9.42 -7.22 -16.88
C ASP A 261 -10.28 -6.29 -16.03
N ALA A 262 -10.21 -4.97 -16.27
CA ALA A 262 -11.09 -4.01 -15.63
C ALA A 262 -12.57 -4.26 -15.95
N LYS A 263 -12.91 -4.55 -17.22
CA LYS A 263 -14.27 -4.91 -17.64
C LYS A 263 -14.73 -6.22 -17.00
N LYS A 264 -13.86 -7.23 -16.94
CA LYS A 264 -14.18 -8.50 -16.25
C LYS A 264 -14.44 -8.28 -14.75
N ALA A 265 -13.70 -7.36 -14.11
CA ALA A 265 -13.95 -7.02 -12.70
C ALA A 265 -15.36 -6.43 -12.51
N VAL A 266 -15.83 -5.58 -13.43
CA VAL A 266 -17.23 -5.09 -13.45
C VAL A 266 -18.21 -6.26 -13.63
N ASP A 267 -17.97 -7.09 -14.63
CA ASP A 267 -18.88 -8.20 -14.98
C ASP A 267 -19.10 -9.18 -13.82
N ILE A 268 -18.10 -9.40 -12.96
CA ILE A 268 -18.22 -10.29 -11.80
C ILE A 268 -18.68 -9.60 -10.52
N GLY A 269 -19.02 -8.31 -10.59
CA GLY A 269 -19.60 -7.55 -9.48
C GLY A 269 -18.58 -6.95 -8.48
N CYS A 270 -17.31 -6.75 -8.88
CA CYS A 270 -16.40 -5.95 -8.08
C CYS A 270 -16.91 -4.51 -7.95
N THR A 271 -16.70 -3.88 -6.79
CA THR A 271 -17.11 -2.49 -6.55
C THR A 271 -15.98 -1.49 -6.81
N GLY A 272 -14.75 -1.98 -7.02
CA GLY A 272 -13.63 -1.16 -7.39
C GLY A 272 -12.40 -1.94 -7.84
N ILE A 273 -11.49 -1.22 -8.45
CA ILE A 273 -10.16 -1.73 -8.84
C ILE A 273 -9.06 -0.75 -8.41
N VAL A 274 -7.90 -1.30 -8.09
CA VAL A 274 -6.66 -0.52 -7.96
C VAL A 274 -5.77 -0.83 -9.15
N ILE A 275 -5.58 0.17 -10.02
CA ILE A 275 -4.58 0.12 -11.08
C ILE A 275 -3.22 0.17 -10.41
N SER A 276 -2.45 -0.91 -10.51
CA SER A 276 -1.23 -1.12 -9.74
C SER A 276 -0.28 -2.08 -10.45
N ASN A 277 1.02 -1.77 -10.41
CA ASN A 277 2.09 -2.71 -10.73
C ASN A 277 2.92 -3.08 -9.49
N HIS A 278 2.27 -3.05 -8.31
CA HIS A 278 2.89 -3.36 -7.01
C HIS A 278 4.09 -2.46 -6.67
N GLY A 279 4.10 -1.22 -7.15
CA GLY A 279 5.22 -0.30 -6.96
C GLY A 279 6.50 -0.73 -7.68
N GLY A 280 6.39 -1.43 -8.82
CA GLY A 280 7.52 -1.95 -9.59
C GLY A 280 8.19 -3.18 -8.96
N ARG A 281 7.52 -3.90 -8.06
CA ARG A 281 8.10 -5.04 -7.30
C ARG A 281 7.79 -6.41 -7.90
N GLN A 282 6.99 -6.47 -8.97
CA GLN A 282 6.55 -7.69 -9.63
C GLN A 282 7.13 -7.78 -11.04
N LEU A 283 6.39 -7.50 -12.08
CA LEU A 283 6.89 -7.52 -13.46
C LEU A 283 7.66 -6.23 -13.76
N ASP A 284 8.98 -6.31 -13.93
CA ASP A 284 9.75 -5.18 -14.46
C ASP A 284 9.53 -5.02 -15.98
N GLY A 285 9.65 -3.80 -16.50
CA GLY A 285 9.23 -3.47 -17.86
C GLY A 285 7.73 -3.23 -18.03
N SER A 286 6.93 -3.33 -16.96
CA SER A 286 5.50 -3.01 -16.97
C SER A 286 5.26 -1.52 -17.25
N ARG A 287 4.09 -1.21 -17.86
CA ARG A 287 3.60 0.17 -17.99
C ARG A 287 3.34 0.78 -16.60
N SER A 288 3.49 2.09 -16.44
CA SER A 288 3.11 2.73 -15.18
C SER A 288 1.58 2.75 -15.02
N PRO A 289 1.07 2.65 -13.79
CA PRO A 289 -0.37 2.81 -13.53
C PRO A 289 -0.90 4.17 -13.99
N PHE A 290 -0.12 5.24 -13.88
CA PHE A 290 -0.52 6.56 -14.34
C PHE A 290 -0.71 6.62 -15.86
N ASP A 291 0.20 6.00 -16.65
CA ASP A 291 0.06 5.94 -18.11
C ASP A 291 -1.13 5.07 -18.56
N GLN A 292 -1.57 4.12 -17.70
CA GLN A 292 -2.69 3.23 -17.99
C GLN A 292 -4.03 3.78 -17.53
N LEU A 293 -4.03 4.79 -16.66
CA LEU A 293 -5.19 5.25 -15.91
C LEU A 293 -6.36 5.70 -16.81
N SER A 294 -6.12 6.60 -17.76
CA SER A 294 -7.20 7.15 -18.59
C SER A 294 -7.92 6.09 -19.43
N GLU A 295 -7.17 5.13 -20.02
CA GLU A 295 -7.76 4.06 -20.83
C GLU A 295 -8.71 3.18 -20.01
N ILE A 296 -8.38 2.91 -18.73
CA ILE A 296 -9.22 2.13 -17.84
C ILE A 296 -10.41 2.96 -17.35
N VAL A 297 -10.18 4.22 -16.96
CA VAL A 297 -11.27 5.13 -16.55
C VAL A 297 -12.30 5.30 -17.66
N ASP A 298 -11.87 5.54 -18.90
CA ASP A 298 -12.76 5.66 -20.06
C ASP A 298 -13.60 4.39 -20.28
N ALA A 299 -13.09 3.24 -19.88
CA ALA A 299 -13.75 1.95 -20.11
C ALA A 299 -14.72 1.53 -19.00
N VAL A 300 -14.45 1.88 -17.73
CA VAL A 300 -15.19 1.36 -16.56
C VAL A 300 -15.42 2.38 -15.44
N GLY A 301 -14.96 3.62 -15.59
CA GLY A 301 -15.00 4.63 -14.52
C GLY A 301 -16.41 5.04 -14.05
N ASP A 302 -17.41 4.84 -14.90
CA ASP A 302 -18.82 5.08 -14.57
C ASP A 302 -19.46 3.89 -13.83
N ASP A 303 -18.86 2.69 -13.90
CA ASP A 303 -19.43 1.45 -13.37
C ASP A 303 -18.87 1.08 -11.99
N ILE A 304 -17.58 1.35 -11.75
CA ILE A 304 -16.86 1.00 -10.49
C ILE A 304 -15.89 2.07 -10.06
N ASP A 305 -15.43 1.99 -8.81
CA ASP A 305 -14.39 2.87 -8.31
C ASP A 305 -13.02 2.53 -8.91
N VAL A 306 -12.47 3.45 -9.69
CA VAL A 306 -11.11 3.34 -10.22
C VAL A 306 -10.15 4.08 -9.30
N ILE A 307 -9.28 3.33 -8.66
CA ILE A 307 -8.24 3.82 -7.76
C ILE A 307 -6.88 3.49 -8.38
N MET A 308 -5.87 4.25 -8.07
CA MET A 308 -4.52 4.00 -8.57
C MET A 308 -3.51 4.02 -7.44
N ASP A 309 -2.48 3.17 -7.50
CA ASP A 309 -1.29 3.30 -6.66
C ASP A 309 0.00 3.29 -7.50
N SER A 310 1.14 3.23 -6.84
CA SER A 310 2.49 3.25 -7.43
C SER A 310 2.97 4.64 -7.90
N GLY A 311 4.14 5.03 -7.41
CA GLY A 311 4.81 6.27 -7.82
C GLY A 311 4.37 7.55 -7.11
N ILE A 312 3.37 7.50 -6.22
CA ILE A 312 2.86 8.68 -5.50
C ILE A 312 3.87 9.17 -4.47
N GLN A 313 4.36 10.41 -4.62
CA GLN A 313 5.35 11.05 -3.76
C GLN A 313 5.05 12.51 -3.44
N ARG A 314 4.10 13.14 -4.14
CA ARG A 314 3.75 14.56 -4.06
C ARG A 314 2.23 14.79 -4.13
N GLY A 315 1.76 15.90 -3.57
CA GLY A 315 0.38 16.35 -3.74
C GLY A 315 -0.01 16.56 -5.20
N THR A 316 0.92 17.07 -6.02
CA THR A 316 0.70 17.20 -7.47
C THR A 316 0.50 15.87 -8.19
N HIS A 317 1.14 14.77 -7.74
CA HIS A 317 0.89 13.44 -8.32
C HIS A 317 -0.54 12.98 -8.02
N VAL A 318 -1.04 13.29 -6.81
CA VAL A 318 -2.43 13.01 -6.44
C VAL A 318 -3.38 13.77 -7.37
N LEU A 319 -3.20 15.09 -7.51
CA LEU A 319 -4.06 15.93 -8.36
C LEU A 319 -4.03 15.52 -9.83
N LYS A 320 -2.86 15.15 -10.35
CA LYS A 320 -2.72 14.63 -11.72
C LYS A 320 -3.48 13.31 -11.90
N ALA A 321 -3.39 12.39 -10.95
CA ALA A 321 -4.16 11.15 -11.02
C ALA A 321 -5.68 11.39 -10.97
N LEU A 322 -6.14 12.31 -10.12
CA LEU A 322 -7.55 12.68 -10.05
C LEU A 322 -8.02 13.35 -11.36
N SER A 323 -7.21 14.23 -11.95
CA SER A 323 -7.54 14.88 -13.24
C SER A 323 -7.62 13.88 -14.40
N MET A 324 -6.99 12.72 -14.28
CA MET A 324 -7.09 11.60 -15.23
C MET A 324 -8.20 10.61 -14.86
N GLY A 325 -9.05 10.93 -13.88
CA GLY A 325 -10.26 10.20 -13.53
C GLY A 325 -10.12 9.18 -12.39
N ALA A 326 -8.96 9.08 -11.71
CA ALA A 326 -8.90 8.28 -10.48
C ALA A 326 -9.78 8.91 -9.40
N LYS A 327 -10.55 8.10 -8.65
CA LYS A 327 -11.33 8.60 -7.50
C LYS A 327 -10.45 8.89 -6.29
N ALA A 328 -9.38 8.11 -6.12
CA ALA A 328 -8.36 8.33 -5.10
C ALA A 328 -7.06 7.63 -5.49
N VAL A 329 -6.00 7.88 -4.72
CA VAL A 329 -4.71 7.20 -4.90
C VAL A 329 -4.29 6.47 -3.63
N GLY A 330 -3.53 5.38 -3.79
CA GLY A 330 -2.91 4.65 -2.70
C GLY A 330 -1.42 4.96 -2.57
N GLY A 331 -0.93 5.09 -1.34
CA GLY A 331 0.49 5.27 -1.08
C GLY A 331 1.03 4.21 -0.13
N GLY A 332 2.03 3.45 -0.56
CA GLY A 332 2.74 2.46 0.27
C GLY A 332 4.04 3.02 0.85
N ARG A 333 5.07 3.12 0.01
CA ARG A 333 6.40 3.60 0.44
C ARG A 333 6.37 4.98 1.10
N PHE A 334 5.42 5.86 0.72
CA PHE A 334 5.36 7.21 1.26
C PHE A 334 5.18 7.21 2.79
N TYR A 335 4.32 6.36 3.32
CA TYR A 335 4.15 6.24 4.76
C TYR A 335 5.10 5.21 5.41
N LEU A 336 5.54 4.17 4.67
CA LEU A 336 6.47 3.19 5.22
C LEU A 336 7.83 3.78 5.61
N PHE A 337 8.38 4.69 4.79
CA PHE A 337 9.58 5.41 5.17
C PHE A 337 9.35 6.31 6.39
N ALA A 338 8.17 6.91 6.48
CA ALA A 338 7.80 7.74 7.62
C ALA A 338 7.60 6.90 8.90
N LEU A 339 6.94 5.73 8.79
CA LEU A 339 6.82 4.73 9.87
C LEU A 339 8.22 4.31 10.37
N ALA A 340 9.09 3.89 9.45
CA ALA A 340 10.46 3.51 9.79
C ALA A 340 11.26 4.66 10.41
N ALA A 341 10.99 5.89 10.00
CA ALA A 341 11.62 7.08 10.50
C ALA A 341 11.19 7.43 11.93
N ALA A 342 9.91 7.30 12.31
CA ALA A 342 9.43 7.81 13.59
C ALA A 342 8.10 7.20 14.08
N GLY A 343 7.75 5.96 13.68
CA GLY A 343 6.51 5.33 14.11
C GLY A 343 5.27 6.14 13.74
N GLN A 344 4.28 6.15 14.61
CA GLN A 344 3.03 6.90 14.42
C GLN A 344 3.27 8.38 14.09
N HIS A 345 4.13 9.06 14.82
CA HIS A 345 4.44 10.47 14.55
C HIS A 345 5.04 10.70 13.16
N GLY A 346 5.79 9.71 12.64
CA GLY A 346 6.30 9.74 11.28
C GLY A 346 5.20 9.69 10.27
N VAL A 347 4.27 8.74 10.40
CA VAL A 347 3.12 8.57 9.49
C VAL A 347 2.20 9.79 9.54
N GLU A 348 1.88 10.29 10.74
CA GLU A 348 1.11 11.53 10.91
C GLU A 348 1.75 12.70 10.16
N ARG A 349 3.08 12.86 10.30
CA ARG A 349 3.81 13.95 9.60
C ARG A 349 3.78 13.79 8.08
N ALA A 350 3.86 12.56 7.57
CA ALA A 350 3.75 12.31 6.13
C ALA A 350 2.35 12.64 5.60
N LEU A 351 1.29 12.23 6.31
CA LEU A 351 -0.09 12.55 5.94
C LEU A 351 -0.37 14.05 6.02
N GLU A 352 0.13 14.73 7.08
CA GLU A 352 0.02 16.19 7.22
C GLU A 352 0.66 16.94 6.05
N LEU A 353 1.89 16.54 5.66
CA LEU A 353 2.59 17.16 4.53
C LEU A 353 1.84 16.93 3.23
N MET A 354 1.36 15.69 2.99
CA MET A 354 0.60 15.36 1.79
C MET A 354 -0.69 16.18 1.71
N LYS A 355 -1.45 16.26 2.82
CA LYS A 355 -2.65 17.09 2.94
C LYS A 355 -2.35 18.55 2.62
N SER A 356 -1.29 19.09 3.20
CA SER A 356 -0.86 20.48 2.98
C SER A 356 -0.41 20.75 1.55
N GLU A 357 0.26 19.78 0.89
CA GLU A 357 0.63 19.90 -0.52
C GLU A 357 -0.61 19.92 -1.41
N ILE A 358 -1.54 18.97 -1.23
CA ILE A 358 -2.78 18.89 -2.01
C ILE A 358 -3.58 20.19 -1.87
N GLU A 359 -3.82 20.65 -0.64
CA GLU A 359 -4.57 21.88 -0.36
C GLU A 359 -3.92 23.12 -1.01
N ARG A 360 -2.61 23.29 -0.85
CA ARG A 360 -1.85 24.39 -1.47
C ARG A 360 -1.96 24.35 -3.00
N ASP A 361 -1.78 23.17 -3.58
CA ASP A 361 -1.74 23.01 -5.03
C ASP A 361 -3.14 23.20 -5.65
N MET A 362 -4.22 22.75 -4.98
CA MET A 362 -5.60 23.08 -5.35
C MET A 362 -5.85 24.60 -5.35
N ARG A 363 -5.36 25.32 -4.33
CA ARG A 363 -5.44 26.80 -4.29
C ARG A 363 -4.71 27.43 -5.46
N LEU A 364 -3.50 26.97 -5.79
CA LEU A 364 -2.72 27.45 -6.92
C LEU A 364 -3.39 27.14 -8.27
N MET A 365 -4.10 26.01 -8.37
CA MET A 365 -4.89 25.65 -9.55
C MET A 365 -6.22 26.41 -9.66
N GLY A 366 -6.66 27.10 -8.61
CA GLY A 366 -7.96 27.76 -8.57
C GLY A 366 -9.13 26.78 -8.44
N VAL A 367 -8.95 25.66 -7.73
CA VAL A 367 -9.91 24.57 -7.56
C VAL A 367 -10.40 24.50 -6.12
N LEU A 368 -11.71 24.56 -5.89
CA LEU A 368 -12.34 24.53 -4.57
C LEU A 368 -12.62 23.13 -4.07
N SER A 369 -12.95 22.21 -4.96
CA SER A 369 -13.27 20.83 -4.66
C SER A 369 -12.74 19.90 -5.74
N LEU A 370 -12.48 18.65 -5.39
CA LEU A 370 -11.95 17.64 -6.31
C LEU A 370 -12.87 17.34 -7.50
N ILE A 371 -14.18 17.60 -7.37
CA ILE A 371 -15.14 17.49 -8.49
C ILE A 371 -14.89 18.50 -9.61
N HIS A 372 -14.00 19.48 -9.40
CA HIS A 372 -13.65 20.50 -10.38
C HIS A 372 -12.29 20.24 -11.06
N ILE A 373 -11.65 19.13 -10.78
CA ILE A 373 -10.36 18.73 -11.35
C ILE A 373 -10.55 17.94 -12.65
#